data_de5bca97a599f2c919672be1002bd350
#
_entry.id   de5bca97a599f2c919672be1002bd350
#
_cell.length_a   1.000
_cell.length_b   1.000
_cell.length_c   1.000
_cell.angle_alpha   90.00
_cell.angle_beta   90.00
_cell.angle_gamma   90.00
#
_symmetry.space_group_name_H-M   'P 1'
#
loop_
_entity.id
_entity.type
_entity.pdbx_description
1 polymer ?
#
loop_
_entity_poly.entity_id
_entity_poly.type
_entity_poly.pdbx_seq_one_letter_code
_entity_poly.pdbx_strand_id
1 'polypeptide(L)'
;MKKARVIFKDNTPYSLDFEDFYFNSQEGVEESRFVYTEAFEWEECESFIIAETGFGIGLNFFLTLQNFLKTKKRPKRLFYVSVEGFYLEPSFLREAYKRLGIYEEIKELLEQFLLFYPKCAKGIYRFYFKDCFLDLVFDDISVLKRLEFEANIWYLDGFSPSKNSLMFDENTLFEIARLSKLNATILSFSSSSFLQKNLKHCGFDVAKVKGFRKREMVRAFLKHKKQMTNKEAYFQKVSVKFENKKVAIIGAGISGALLAYELSLRGFEVEIFEKNVTLYEGASSNESGILSSLILNPQSALGNFSLNAFVEASRFYRQILDLKLKGVYEFAYTLQMQQRFLTQKDNAYFQITQNKAFLDYGGHIYPKEILSSLFEKAGVKIYFNHHFSHYERENETFNLIFKNASKRCKFGILIYALGADAKDFLHYEAMLLSRVRGQLTHLKPFFKTEFPLSSKAYICPPKSNLQVIGATYDRLNTNPKGQRKDDEENLEKIKEFLKGDKEIEILGSRVGFRSYSSDRFCIAGAAYDEEFYKQNYKALLWHKNKPQISPQNIPNLYLSLAQGSRAFSSSVLCARYLCALINDEPLGFYADFIPHIHPARFLIRKLKKGLLE
;
A
#
# COMPACT_ATOMS: atom_id res chain seq x y z
N MET A 1 0.37 12.18 15.24
CA MET A 1 -0.06 11.15 16.20
C MET A 1 0.34 11.57 17.60
N LYS A 2 -0.44 11.24 18.62
CA LYS A 2 -0.13 11.57 20.02
C LYS A 2 0.76 10.47 20.62
N LYS A 3 1.82 10.87 21.36
CA LYS A 3 2.60 9.91 22.16
C LYS A 3 1.81 9.53 23.41
N ALA A 4 1.78 8.25 23.75
CA ALA A 4 1.19 7.76 25.00
C ALA A 4 2.03 8.24 26.20
N ARG A 5 1.34 8.68 27.24
CA ARG A 5 1.96 8.91 28.56
C ARG A 5 1.80 7.64 29.39
N VAL A 6 2.89 6.91 29.52
CA VAL A 6 2.88 5.57 30.12
C VAL A 6 3.95 5.40 31.18
N ILE A 7 3.63 4.64 32.20
CA ILE A 7 4.56 4.22 33.27
C ILE A 7 4.37 2.71 33.52
N PHE A 8 5.22 2.14 34.34
CA PHE A 8 4.99 0.80 34.90
C PHE A 8 4.48 0.93 36.34
N LYS A 9 3.35 0.27 36.62
CA LYS A 9 2.84 0.01 37.99
C LYS A 9 2.83 -1.50 38.19
N ASP A 10 3.45 -1.99 39.26
CA ASP A 10 3.55 -3.42 39.55
C ASP A 10 3.98 -4.27 38.33
N ASN A 11 5.03 -3.83 37.63
CA ASN A 11 5.54 -4.41 36.38
C ASN A 11 4.59 -4.37 35.18
N THR A 12 3.41 -3.77 35.29
CA THR A 12 2.42 -3.70 34.22
C THR A 12 2.37 -2.30 33.61
N PRO A 13 2.33 -2.16 32.28
CA PRO A 13 2.10 -0.89 31.61
C PRO A 13 0.79 -0.23 32.05
N TYR A 14 0.88 1.02 32.46
CA TYR A 14 -0.24 1.83 32.91
C TYR A 14 -0.31 3.14 32.14
N SER A 15 -1.47 3.44 31.58
CA SER A 15 -1.72 4.70 30.87
C SER A 15 -2.06 5.81 31.84
N LEU A 16 -1.32 6.92 31.78
CA LEU A 16 -1.65 8.16 32.49
C LEU A 16 -2.75 8.96 31.74
N ASP A 17 -2.96 8.68 30.45
CA ASP A 17 -3.99 9.35 29.64
C ASP A 17 -5.38 8.79 29.94
N PHE A 18 -5.50 7.51 30.25
CA PHE A 18 -6.75 6.81 30.53
C PHE A 18 -6.89 6.38 31.99
N GLU A 19 -5.85 6.52 32.80
CA GLU A 19 -5.81 6.05 34.19
C GLU A 19 -6.20 4.57 34.32
N ASP A 20 -5.65 3.72 33.43
CA ASP A 20 -5.98 2.31 33.32
C ASP A 20 -4.77 1.47 32.93
N PHE A 21 -4.80 0.16 33.22
CA PHE A 21 -3.77 -0.78 32.82
C PHE A 21 -4.00 -1.23 31.36
N TYR A 22 -2.93 -1.52 30.63
CA TYR A 22 -3.03 -2.06 29.27
C TYR A 22 -3.55 -3.48 29.24
N PHE A 23 -3.39 -4.23 30.31
CA PHE A 23 -3.88 -5.61 30.52
C PHE A 23 -3.92 -5.93 32.02
N ASN A 24 -4.47 -7.11 32.35
CA ASN A 24 -4.54 -7.57 33.74
C ASN A 24 -3.15 -7.64 34.38
N SER A 25 -2.95 -6.97 35.50
CA SER A 25 -1.64 -6.81 36.16
C SER A 25 -1.05 -8.11 36.71
N GLN A 26 -1.85 -9.15 36.90
CA GLN A 26 -1.38 -10.43 37.45
C GLN A 26 -1.26 -11.53 36.39
N GLU A 27 -2.19 -11.58 35.44
CA GLU A 27 -2.35 -12.69 34.50
C GLU A 27 -2.76 -12.20 33.10
N GLY A 28 -2.13 -11.09 32.63
CA GLY A 28 -2.49 -10.46 31.37
C GLY A 28 -2.25 -11.35 30.14
N VAL A 29 -1.23 -12.20 30.16
CA VAL A 29 -0.93 -13.14 29.07
C VAL A 29 -2.00 -14.23 29.01
N GLU A 30 -2.34 -14.83 30.15
CA GLU A 30 -3.35 -15.88 30.27
C GLU A 30 -4.75 -15.35 29.94
N GLU A 31 -5.08 -14.12 30.38
CA GLU A 31 -6.34 -13.48 30.03
C GLU A 31 -6.43 -13.21 28.52
N SER A 32 -5.37 -12.71 27.91
CA SER A 32 -5.31 -12.46 26.46
C SER A 32 -5.47 -13.78 25.66
N ARG A 33 -4.80 -14.84 26.07
CA ARG A 33 -4.98 -16.18 25.46
C ARG A 33 -6.42 -16.64 25.54
N PHE A 34 -6.99 -16.62 26.72
CA PHE A 34 -8.35 -17.11 26.98
C PHE A 34 -9.42 -16.30 26.25
N VAL A 35 -9.33 -14.96 26.27
CA VAL A 35 -10.36 -14.07 25.70
C VAL A 35 -10.28 -14.02 24.19
N TYR A 36 -9.07 -14.04 23.63
CA TYR A 36 -8.84 -13.75 22.21
C TYR A 36 -8.23 -14.91 21.44
N THR A 37 -7.01 -15.31 21.75
CA THR A 37 -6.21 -16.13 20.82
C THR A 37 -6.60 -17.61 20.82
N GLU A 38 -7.15 -18.13 21.91
CA GLU A 38 -7.62 -19.50 22.08
C GLU A 38 -9.15 -19.60 22.15
N ALA A 39 -9.85 -18.47 21.93
CA ALA A 39 -11.32 -18.41 22.01
C ALA A 39 -12.03 -18.95 20.76
N PHE A 40 -11.29 -19.35 19.74
CA PHE A 40 -11.82 -19.88 18.47
C PHE A 40 -10.88 -20.93 17.89
N GLU A 41 -11.39 -21.72 16.97
CA GLU A 41 -10.61 -22.67 16.18
C GLU A 41 -10.30 -22.07 14.80
N TRP A 42 -9.11 -22.38 14.26
CA TRP A 42 -8.74 -21.96 12.92
C TRP A 42 -9.49 -22.76 11.85
N GLU A 43 -9.94 -22.08 10.82
CA GLU A 43 -10.54 -22.69 9.64
C GLU A 43 -9.49 -22.83 8.53
N GLU A 44 -9.44 -23.99 7.87
CA GLU A 44 -8.58 -24.17 6.69
C GLU A 44 -9.16 -23.43 5.48
N CYS A 45 -8.59 -22.29 5.15
CA CYS A 45 -9.00 -21.44 4.03
C CYS A 45 -7.81 -20.69 3.41
N GLU A 46 -8.03 -19.99 2.33
CA GLU A 46 -6.97 -19.24 1.66
C GLU A 46 -6.49 -18.03 2.48
N SER A 47 -7.40 -17.29 3.09
CA SER A 47 -7.11 -16.11 3.91
C SER A 47 -8.10 -15.96 5.06
N PHE A 48 -7.61 -15.54 6.20
CA PHE A 48 -8.38 -15.26 7.39
C PHE A 48 -8.02 -13.87 7.92
N ILE A 49 -9.01 -13.06 8.26
CA ILE A 49 -8.82 -11.69 8.67
C ILE A 49 -9.26 -11.53 10.12
N ILE A 50 -8.34 -11.12 10.98
CA ILE A 50 -8.61 -10.67 12.35
C ILE A 50 -8.43 -9.15 12.39
N ALA A 51 -9.37 -8.46 13.02
CA ALA A 51 -9.27 -7.04 13.27
C ALA A 51 -9.33 -6.74 14.77
N GLU A 52 -8.68 -5.66 15.20
CA GLU A 52 -8.53 -5.26 16.59
C GLU A 52 -8.68 -3.75 16.76
N THR A 53 -9.30 -3.31 17.85
CA THR A 53 -9.55 -1.89 18.11
C THR A 53 -8.48 -1.19 18.95
N GLY A 54 -7.59 -1.90 19.62
CA GLY A 54 -6.50 -1.35 20.42
C GLY A 54 -5.26 -2.23 20.36
N PHE A 55 -4.23 -1.81 19.61
CA PHE A 55 -2.99 -2.59 19.50
C PHE A 55 -2.21 -2.61 20.82
N GLY A 56 -2.18 -1.48 21.53
CA GLY A 56 -1.42 -1.34 22.75
C GLY A 56 0.05 -1.71 22.58
N ILE A 57 0.53 -2.67 23.36
CA ILE A 57 1.88 -3.23 23.20
C ILE A 57 1.94 -4.34 22.14
N GLY A 58 0.81 -4.73 21.54
CA GLY A 58 0.70 -5.80 20.55
C GLY A 58 0.59 -7.21 21.15
N LEU A 59 0.19 -7.33 22.42
CA LEU A 59 0.13 -8.62 23.12
C LEU A 59 -0.76 -9.63 22.39
N ASN A 60 -2.00 -9.24 22.06
CA ASN A 60 -2.94 -10.11 21.34
C ASN A 60 -2.40 -10.52 19.97
N PHE A 61 -1.77 -9.60 19.24
CA PHE A 61 -1.17 -9.88 17.94
C PHE A 61 -0.07 -10.95 18.04
N PHE A 62 0.92 -10.77 18.93
CA PHE A 62 2.04 -11.69 19.02
C PHE A 62 1.62 -13.08 19.50
N LEU A 63 0.70 -13.16 20.47
CA LEU A 63 0.13 -14.44 20.92
C LEU A 63 -0.67 -15.12 19.81
N THR A 64 -1.49 -14.36 19.06
CA THR A 64 -2.23 -14.87 17.91
C THR A 64 -1.30 -15.37 16.81
N LEU A 65 -0.26 -14.60 16.48
CA LEU A 65 0.72 -15.00 15.47
C LEU A 65 1.47 -16.29 15.87
N GLN A 66 1.87 -16.42 17.14
CA GLN A 66 2.47 -17.64 17.64
C GLN A 66 1.52 -18.86 17.53
N ASN A 67 0.26 -18.68 17.97
CA ASN A 67 -0.76 -19.71 17.87
C ASN A 67 -0.99 -20.12 16.41
N PHE A 68 -1.12 -19.14 15.50
CA PHE A 68 -1.25 -19.36 14.07
C PHE A 68 -0.07 -20.16 13.49
N LEU A 69 1.16 -19.79 13.80
CA LEU A 69 2.36 -20.46 13.26
C LEU A 69 2.55 -21.88 13.80
N LYS A 70 2.12 -22.15 15.06
CA LYS A 70 2.20 -23.47 15.70
C LYS A 70 1.10 -24.43 15.23
N THR A 71 -0.05 -23.91 14.79
CA THR A 71 -1.22 -24.71 14.40
C THR A 71 -1.02 -25.32 13.01
N LYS A 72 -1.23 -26.64 12.88
CA LYS A 72 -1.09 -27.37 11.61
C LYS A 72 -2.28 -27.12 10.67
N LYS A 73 -3.49 -27.22 11.19
CA LYS A 73 -4.74 -26.94 10.46
C LYS A 73 -5.11 -25.49 10.64
N ARG A 74 -4.76 -24.65 9.69
CA ARG A 74 -4.94 -23.20 9.77
C ARG A 74 -5.12 -22.59 8.37
N PRO A 75 -5.57 -21.33 8.27
CA PRO A 75 -5.57 -20.58 7.01
C PRO A 75 -4.16 -20.55 6.38
N LYS A 76 -4.09 -20.54 5.06
CA LYS A 76 -2.79 -20.36 4.39
C LYS A 76 -2.16 -19.00 4.71
N ARG A 77 -3.00 -17.97 4.92
CA ARG A 77 -2.56 -16.60 5.24
C ARG A 77 -3.43 -15.97 6.30
N LEU A 78 -2.78 -15.28 7.23
CA LEU A 78 -3.43 -14.44 8.23
C LEU A 78 -3.23 -12.96 7.85
N PHE A 79 -4.31 -12.20 7.83
CA PHE A 79 -4.29 -10.75 7.83
C PHE A 79 -4.74 -10.26 9.21
N TYR A 80 -3.91 -9.44 9.84
CA TYR A 80 -4.23 -8.84 11.12
C TYR A 80 -4.25 -7.33 10.95
N VAL A 81 -5.39 -6.70 11.23
CA VAL A 81 -5.58 -5.25 11.13
C VAL A 81 -5.83 -4.69 12.52
N SER A 82 -4.95 -3.85 13.03
CA SER A 82 -5.12 -3.28 14.36
C SER A 82 -5.00 -1.76 14.35
N VAL A 83 -5.93 -1.09 15.01
CA VAL A 83 -5.95 0.37 15.16
C VAL A 83 -5.31 0.76 16.49
N GLU A 84 -4.45 1.79 16.47
CA GLU A 84 -3.83 2.34 17.67
C GLU A 84 -3.80 3.88 17.62
N GLY A 85 -4.41 4.50 18.61
CA GLY A 85 -4.52 5.96 18.73
C GLY A 85 -3.28 6.64 19.32
N PHE A 86 -2.43 5.90 20.04
CA PHE A 86 -1.34 6.44 20.83
C PHE A 86 -0.03 5.73 20.54
N TYR A 87 1.00 6.50 20.22
CA TYR A 87 2.31 5.96 19.90
C TYR A 87 3.06 5.55 21.17
N LEU A 88 3.51 4.32 21.21
CA LEU A 88 4.44 3.80 22.22
C LEU A 88 5.87 3.77 21.68
N GLU A 89 6.85 4.16 22.48
CA GLU A 89 8.24 4.11 22.06
C GLU A 89 8.75 2.65 21.96
N PRO A 90 9.57 2.30 20.96
CA PRO A 90 10.10 0.94 20.80
C PRO A 90 10.81 0.38 22.03
N SER A 91 11.53 1.24 22.77
CA SER A 91 12.20 0.87 24.03
C SER A 91 11.21 0.48 25.11
N PHE A 92 10.07 1.19 25.20
CA PHE A 92 8.99 0.86 26.13
C PHE A 92 8.35 -0.47 25.80
N LEU A 93 8.08 -0.74 24.50
CA LEU A 93 7.53 -2.02 24.05
C LEU A 93 8.44 -3.19 24.45
N ARG A 94 9.75 -3.08 24.20
CA ARG A 94 10.71 -4.12 24.57
C ARG A 94 10.75 -4.36 26.08
N GLU A 95 10.75 -3.30 26.87
CA GLU A 95 10.76 -3.38 28.32
C GLU A 95 9.47 -4.00 28.87
N ALA A 96 8.30 -3.69 28.30
CA ALA A 96 7.03 -4.28 28.68
C ALA A 96 7.04 -5.81 28.57
N TYR A 97 7.57 -6.36 27.47
CA TYR A 97 7.66 -7.81 27.29
C TYR A 97 8.68 -8.48 28.23
N LYS A 98 9.77 -7.80 28.58
CA LYS A 98 10.70 -8.30 29.60
C LYS A 98 10.01 -8.41 30.96
N ARG A 99 9.24 -7.41 31.36
CA ARG A 99 8.49 -7.39 32.62
C ARG A 99 7.35 -8.39 32.66
N LEU A 100 6.72 -8.66 31.50
CA LEU A 100 5.75 -9.74 31.33
C LEU A 100 6.35 -11.15 31.43
N GLY A 101 7.67 -11.29 31.37
CA GLY A 101 8.35 -12.57 31.43
C GLY A 101 8.26 -13.44 30.17
N ILE A 102 7.67 -12.93 29.06
CA ILE A 102 7.53 -13.66 27.80
C ILE A 102 8.43 -13.13 26.68
N TYR A 103 9.36 -12.22 27.00
CA TYR A 103 10.26 -11.63 25.99
C TYR A 103 11.01 -12.69 25.18
N GLU A 104 11.62 -13.67 25.83
CA GLU A 104 12.41 -14.70 25.14
C GLU A 104 11.51 -15.61 24.26
N GLU A 105 10.23 -15.79 24.64
CA GLU A 105 9.28 -16.58 23.88
C GLU A 105 8.91 -15.93 22.51
N ILE A 106 8.83 -14.59 22.47
CA ILE A 106 8.41 -13.84 21.27
C ILE A 106 9.52 -13.00 20.65
N LYS A 107 10.74 -13.08 21.17
CA LYS A 107 11.87 -12.20 20.85
C LYS A 107 12.11 -12.02 19.36
N GLU A 108 12.14 -13.11 18.61
CA GLU A 108 12.39 -13.06 17.17
C GLU A 108 11.30 -12.22 16.44
N LEU A 109 10.04 -12.46 16.75
CA LEU A 109 8.90 -11.74 16.16
C LEU A 109 8.88 -10.26 16.61
N LEU A 110 9.13 -10.02 17.89
CA LEU A 110 9.15 -8.67 18.46
C LEU A 110 10.30 -7.83 17.88
N GLU A 111 11.52 -8.38 17.81
CA GLU A 111 12.65 -7.62 17.28
C GLU A 111 12.51 -7.39 15.77
N GLN A 112 11.95 -8.33 15.00
CA GLN A 112 11.57 -8.11 13.60
C GLN A 112 10.55 -6.96 13.47
N PHE A 113 9.54 -6.92 14.33
CA PHE A 113 8.55 -5.84 14.37
C PHE A 113 9.19 -4.49 14.71
N LEU A 114 10.01 -4.43 15.78
CA LEU A 114 10.64 -3.21 16.25
C LEU A 114 11.66 -2.64 15.25
N LEU A 115 12.34 -3.50 14.49
CA LEU A 115 13.27 -3.08 13.43
C LEU A 115 12.57 -2.21 12.37
N PHE A 116 11.31 -2.49 12.09
CA PHE A 116 10.51 -1.76 11.10
C PHE A 116 9.39 -0.92 11.73
N TYR A 117 9.45 -0.69 13.05
CA TYR A 117 8.44 0.11 13.73
C TYR A 117 8.39 1.53 13.15
N PRO A 118 7.20 2.06 12.83
CA PRO A 118 7.08 3.35 12.16
C PRO A 118 7.41 4.51 13.10
N LYS A 119 7.61 5.70 12.53
CA LYS A 119 7.68 6.94 13.29
C LYS A 119 6.31 7.29 13.90
N CYS A 120 6.32 8.18 14.89
CA CYS A 120 5.11 8.72 15.52
C CYS A 120 4.30 9.58 14.54
N ALA A 121 3.65 8.94 13.57
CA ALA A 121 2.84 9.58 12.54
C ALA A 121 1.58 8.75 12.25
N LYS A 122 0.49 9.42 11.85
CA LYS A 122 -0.71 8.73 11.36
C LYS A 122 -0.41 8.04 10.04
N GLY A 123 -0.93 6.84 9.84
CA GLY A 123 -0.71 6.04 8.63
C GLY A 123 -1.12 4.59 8.81
N ILE A 124 -1.11 3.85 7.73
CA ILE A 124 -1.27 2.39 7.72
C ILE A 124 0.09 1.79 7.37
N TYR A 125 0.60 0.94 8.25
CA TYR A 125 1.95 0.40 8.19
C TYR A 125 1.91 -1.11 8.09
N ARG A 126 2.19 -1.65 6.89
CA ARG A 126 2.20 -3.10 6.67
C ARG A 126 3.52 -3.72 7.09
N PHE A 127 3.40 -4.80 7.86
CA PHE A 127 4.51 -5.69 8.22
C PHE A 127 4.29 -7.05 7.57
N TYR A 128 5.40 -7.68 7.18
CA TYR A 128 5.42 -8.99 6.56
C TYR A 128 6.06 -9.99 7.51
N PHE A 129 5.27 -10.94 8.02
CA PHE A 129 5.74 -12.11 8.75
C PHE A 129 5.50 -13.35 7.89
N LYS A 130 6.02 -14.50 8.34
CA LYS A 130 5.75 -15.76 7.65
C LYS A 130 4.23 -16.03 7.63
N ASP A 131 3.66 -16.13 6.44
CA ASP A 131 2.23 -16.38 6.19
C ASP A 131 1.28 -15.38 6.89
N CYS A 132 1.78 -14.28 7.42
CA CYS A 132 0.99 -13.26 8.11
C CYS A 132 1.35 -11.84 7.68
N PHE A 133 0.32 -11.03 7.48
CA PHE A 133 0.43 -9.59 7.20
C PHE A 133 -0.23 -8.82 8.35
N LEU A 134 0.52 -7.95 9.01
CA LEU A 134 -0.03 -7.01 9.99
C LEU A 134 -0.16 -5.64 9.33
N ASP A 135 -1.37 -5.09 9.32
CA ASP A 135 -1.64 -3.68 9.03
C ASP A 135 -1.85 -2.93 10.34
N LEU A 136 -0.80 -2.28 10.84
CA LEU A 136 -0.88 -1.42 12.02
C LEU A 136 -1.36 -0.03 11.58
N VAL A 137 -2.56 0.33 12.01
CA VAL A 137 -3.21 1.60 11.66
C VAL A 137 -3.01 2.59 12.80
N PHE A 138 -2.06 3.49 12.63
CA PHE A 138 -1.84 4.59 13.57
C PHE A 138 -2.79 5.75 13.27
N ASP A 139 -3.94 5.76 13.93
CA ASP A 139 -4.94 6.84 13.88
C ASP A 139 -5.94 6.67 15.03
N ASP A 140 -6.83 7.62 15.22
CA ASP A 140 -7.97 7.45 16.13
C ASP A 140 -9.02 6.48 15.55
N ILE A 141 -9.90 5.95 16.41
CA ILE A 141 -10.85 4.89 16.03
C ILE A 141 -11.80 5.29 14.89
N SER A 142 -12.02 6.57 14.64
CA SER A 142 -12.84 7.06 13.53
C SER A 142 -12.27 6.71 12.15
N VAL A 143 -11.00 6.29 12.11
CA VAL A 143 -10.32 5.80 10.91
C VAL A 143 -11.01 4.59 10.28
N LEU A 144 -11.79 3.82 11.05
CA LEU A 144 -12.53 2.66 10.53
C LEU A 144 -13.37 3.02 9.30
N LYS A 145 -13.90 4.25 9.21
CA LYS A 145 -14.64 4.77 8.04
C LYS A 145 -13.82 4.80 6.75
N ARG A 146 -12.50 4.82 6.87
CA ARG A 146 -11.53 4.92 5.78
C ARG A 146 -10.87 3.59 5.43
N LEU A 147 -11.24 2.52 6.14
CA LEU A 147 -10.74 1.17 5.89
C LEU A 147 -11.72 0.37 5.04
N GLU A 148 -11.20 -0.62 4.31
CA GLU A 148 -11.99 -1.51 3.47
C GLU A 148 -11.45 -2.93 3.57
N PHE A 149 -12.20 -3.82 4.22
CA PHE A 149 -11.97 -5.27 4.36
C PHE A 149 -13.20 -5.91 5.00
N GLU A 150 -13.24 -7.24 5.11
CA GLU A 150 -14.26 -7.97 5.86
C GLU A 150 -13.62 -8.98 6.81
N ALA A 151 -13.58 -8.64 8.10
CA ALA A 151 -13.00 -9.47 9.15
C ALA A 151 -13.82 -10.74 9.42
N ASN A 152 -13.13 -11.84 9.71
CA ASN A 152 -13.71 -13.06 10.26
C ASN A 152 -13.94 -12.91 11.77
N ILE A 153 -12.98 -12.25 12.46
CA ILE A 153 -13.03 -12.06 13.92
C ILE A 153 -12.60 -10.62 14.24
N TRP A 154 -13.25 -10.05 15.26
CA TRP A 154 -12.84 -8.81 15.89
C TRP A 154 -12.46 -9.03 17.35
N TYR A 155 -11.31 -8.53 17.72
CA TYR A 155 -10.88 -8.34 19.10
C TYR A 155 -11.29 -6.92 19.51
N LEU A 156 -12.38 -6.78 20.28
CA LEU A 156 -12.76 -5.51 20.89
C LEU A 156 -11.97 -5.34 22.18
N ASP A 157 -10.74 -4.91 21.99
CA ASP A 157 -9.79 -4.62 23.07
C ASP A 157 -9.52 -3.12 23.18
N GLY A 158 -8.99 -2.72 24.32
CA GLY A 158 -8.68 -1.34 24.69
C GLY A 158 -9.03 -1.06 26.14
N PHE A 159 -8.86 0.19 26.57
CA PHE A 159 -9.20 0.61 27.93
C PHE A 159 -10.69 0.44 28.21
N SER A 160 -11.03 0.25 29.49
CA SER A 160 -12.40 -0.04 29.91
C SER A 160 -13.44 0.93 29.31
N PRO A 161 -14.67 0.48 28.99
CA PRO A 161 -15.70 1.33 28.38
C PRO A 161 -16.02 2.62 29.14
N SER A 162 -15.81 2.64 30.46
CA SER A 162 -15.96 3.83 31.30
C SER A 162 -14.84 4.86 31.10
N LYS A 163 -13.66 4.44 30.62
CA LYS A 163 -12.48 5.29 30.39
C LYS A 163 -12.34 5.67 28.91
N ASN A 164 -12.80 4.80 27.99
CA ASN A 164 -12.73 5.02 26.55
C ASN A 164 -14.06 4.62 25.86
N SER A 165 -15.12 5.38 26.10
CA SER A 165 -16.45 5.07 25.59
C SER A 165 -16.58 5.11 24.06
N LEU A 166 -15.74 5.91 23.36
CA LEU A 166 -15.79 6.06 21.90
C LEU A 166 -15.50 4.74 21.16
N MET A 167 -14.66 3.86 21.74
CA MET A 167 -14.36 2.56 21.11
C MET A 167 -15.55 1.60 21.10
N PHE A 168 -16.53 1.83 22.00
CA PHE A 168 -17.68 0.96 22.21
C PHE A 168 -19.01 1.65 21.87
N ASP A 169 -18.97 2.84 21.27
CA ASP A 169 -20.16 3.58 20.86
C ASP A 169 -20.81 2.96 19.61
N GLU A 170 -22.05 3.33 19.35
CA GLU A 170 -22.84 2.81 18.24
C GLU A 170 -22.20 3.13 16.87
N ASN A 171 -21.57 4.30 16.70
CA ASN A 171 -20.93 4.68 15.45
C ASN A 171 -19.72 3.79 15.14
N THR A 172 -18.88 3.53 16.14
CA THR A 172 -17.72 2.65 16.01
C THR A 172 -18.14 1.22 15.72
N LEU A 173 -19.15 0.71 16.47
CA LEU A 173 -19.65 -0.65 16.26
C LEU A 173 -20.41 -0.82 14.94
N PHE A 174 -21.01 0.25 14.42
CA PHE A 174 -21.58 0.26 13.08
C PHE A 174 -20.49 0.08 11.99
N GLU A 175 -19.36 0.77 12.12
CA GLU A 175 -18.22 0.59 11.21
C GLU A 175 -17.59 -0.81 11.35
N ILE A 176 -17.52 -1.34 12.56
CA ILE A 176 -17.11 -2.73 12.81
C ILE A 176 -18.05 -3.71 12.10
N ALA A 177 -19.36 -3.52 12.20
CA ALA A 177 -20.33 -4.34 11.46
C ALA A 177 -20.14 -4.25 9.94
N ARG A 178 -19.86 -3.04 9.41
CA ARG A 178 -19.55 -2.82 7.99
C ARG A 178 -18.32 -3.61 7.55
N LEU A 179 -17.27 -3.58 8.37
CA LEU A 179 -15.98 -4.22 8.13
C LEU A 179 -15.93 -5.69 8.57
N SER A 180 -17.07 -6.32 8.81
CA SER A 180 -17.18 -7.73 9.23
C SER A 180 -17.82 -8.59 8.15
N LYS A 181 -17.40 -9.82 8.01
CA LYS A 181 -18.18 -10.84 7.28
C LYS A 181 -19.50 -11.11 7.99
N LEU A 182 -20.51 -11.59 7.25
CA LEU A 182 -21.71 -12.14 7.90
C LEU A 182 -21.29 -13.34 8.76
N ASN A 183 -21.83 -13.45 9.97
CA ASN A 183 -21.43 -14.39 11.03
C ASN A 183 -20.01 -14.17 11.61
N ALA A 184 -19.33 -13.07 11.30
CA ALA A 184 -18.10 -12.71 11.99
C ALA A 184 -18.28 -12.69 13.51
N THR A 185 -17.27 -13.14 14.23
CA THR A 185 -17.27 -13.22 15.70
C THR A 185 -16.65 -11.96 16.30
N ILE A 186 -17.32 -11.42 17.32
CA ILE A 186 -16.76 -10.39 18.21
C ILE A 186 -16.34 -11.06 19.51
N LEU A 187 -15.12 -10.80 19.94
CA LEU A 187 -14.55 -11.21 21.23
C LEU A 187 -14.22 -9.97 22.05
N SER A 188 -14.64 -9.91 23.31
CA SER A 188 -14.32 -8.79 24.19
C SER A 188 -14.26 -9.25 25.64
N PHE A 189 -13.26 -8.75 26.37
CA PHE A 189 -13.14 -8.96 27.82
C PHE A 189 -14.29 -8.30 28.61
N SER A 190 -14.95 -7.30 28.04
CA SER A 190 -15.99 -6.50 28.70
C SER A 190 -17.34 -7.19 28.63
N SER A 191 -18.11 -7.10 29.73
CA SER A 191 -19.51 -7.53 29.81
C SER A 191 -20.47 -6.35 30.04
N SER A 192 -20.05 -5.12 29.77
CA SER A 192 -20.84 -3.92 30.05
C SER A 192 -22.17 -3.92 29.29
N SER A 193 -23.24 -3.47 29.95
CA SER A 193 -24.58 -3.34 29.34
C SER A 193 -24.59 -2.35 28.18
N PHE A 194 -23.72 -1.31 28.26
CA PHE A 194 -23.53 -0.33 27.19
C PHE A 194 -23.05 -1.01 25.90
N LEU A 195 -21.98 -1.82 25.99
CA LEU A 195 -21.45 -2.57 24.85
C LEU A 195 -22.50 -3.53 24.28
N GLN A 196 -23.17 -4.31 25.14
CA GLN A 196 -24.19 -5.28 24.70
C GLN A 196 -25.35 -4.61 23.95
N LYS A 197 -25.84 -3.48 24.47
CA LYS A 197 -26.93 -2.71 23.84
C LYS A 197 -26.50 -2.23 22.45
N ASN A 198 -25.33 -1.64 22.33
CA ASN A 198 -24.84 -1.05 21.07
C ASN A 198 -24.54 -2.15 20.02
N LEU A 199 -23.96 -3.29 20.42
CA LEU A 199 -23.78 -4.44 19.53
C LEU A 199 -25.11 -4.93 18.94
N LYS A 200 -26.15 -5.09 19.78
CA LYS A 200 -27.49 -5.49 19.31
C LYS A 200 -28.07 -4.50 18.31
N HIS A 201 -27.93 -3.18 18.56
CA HIS A 201 -28.38 -2.14 17.64
C HIS A 201 -27.63 -2.20 16.29
N CYS A 202 -26.38 -2.65 16.29
CA CYS A 202 -25.56 -2.77 15.08
C CYS A 202 -25.74 -4.10 14.33
N GLY A 203 -26.68 -4.97 14.76
CA GLY A 203 -27.04 -6.20 14.06
C GLY A 203 -26.31 -7.46 14.55
N PHE A 204 -25.69 -7.39 15.75
CA PHE A 204 -25.05 -8.55 16.37
C PHE A 204 -26.01 -9.29 17.31
N ASP A 205 -25.95 -10.61 17.26
CA ASP A 205 -26.49 -11.48 18.30
C ASP A 205 -25.45 -11.58 19.42
N VAL A 206 -25.85 -11.27 20.65
CA VAL A 206 -24.95 -11.07 21.78
C VAL A 206 -25.19 -12.06 22.87
N ALA A 207 -24.18 -12.83 23.23
CA ALA A 207 -24.16 -13.77 24.35
C ALA A 207 -23.18 -13.34 25.44
N LYS A 208 -23.58 -13.50 26.70
CA LYS A 208 -22.64 -13.47 27.81
C LYS A 208 -22.10 -14.88 27.99
N VAL A 209 -20.80 -15.01 28.08
CA VAL A 209 -20.10 -16.26 28.31
C VAL A 209 -19.19 -16.14 29.53
N LYS A 210 -18.75 -17.27 30.08
CA LYS A 210 -17.80 -17.29 31.19
C LYS A 210 -16.50 -16.64 30.75
N GLY A 211 -16.09 -15.61 31.46
CA GLY A 211 -14.82 -14.92 31.24
C GLY A 211 -13.68 -15.56 32.04
N PHE A 212 -12.50 -14.97 31.90
CA PHE A 212 -11.33 -15.37 32.67
C PHE A 212 -11.57 -15.18 34.18
N ARG A 213 -11.16 -16.16 34.99
CA ARG A 213 -11.27 -16.11 36.46
C ARG A 213 -12.68 -15.77 36.97
N LYS A 214 -13.73 -16.41 36.42
CA LYS A 214 -15.15 -16.25 36.78
C LYS A 214 -15.83 -14.95 36.36
N ARG A 215 -15.16 -14.01 35.69
CA ARG A 215 -15.82 -12.84 35.09
C ARG A 215 -16.67 -13.25 33.89
N GLU A 216 -17.77 -12.54 33.66
CA GLU A 216 -18.51 -12.62 32.42
C GLU A 216 -17.78 -11.81 31.33
N MET A 217 -17.84 -12.25 30.09
CA MET A 217 -17.39 -11.54 28.91
C MET A 217 -18.43 -11.61 27.81
N VAL A 218 -18.31 -10.75 26.79
CA VAL A 218 -19.18 -10.75 25.62
C VAL A 218 -18.56 -11.54 24.47
N ARG A 219 -19.36 -12.42 23.88
CA ARG A 219 -19.16 -12.99 22.55
C ARG A 219 -20.38 -12.61 21.71
N ALA A 220 -20.14 -12.11 20.50
CA ALA A 220 -21.25 -11.73 19.63
C ALA A 220 -20.99 -12.17 18.18
N PHE A 221 -22.07 -12.33 17.40
CA PHE A 221 -22.01 -12.77 16.01
C PHE A 221 -22.84 -11.84 15.13
N LEU A 222 -22.28 -11.37 14.03
CA LEU A 222 -22.99 -10.49 13.11
C LEU A 222 -24.06 -11.26 12.34
N LYS A 223 -25.33 -10.97 12.60
CA LYS A 223 -26.48 -11.62 11.94
C LYS A 223 -27.03 -10.81 10.79
N HIS A 224 -27.00 -9.48 10.90
CA HIS A 224 -27.59 -8.59 9.90
C HIS A 224 -26.67 -7.40 9.65
N LYS A 225 -26.28 -7.17 8.38
CA LYS A 225 -25.63 -5.93 7.96
C LYS A 225 -26.68 -4.89 7.59
N LYS A 226 -26.62 -3.69 8.16
CA LYS A 226 -27.42 -2.57 7.67
C LYS A 226 -26.97 -2.23 6.25
N GLN A 227 -27.90 -2.14 5.33
CA GLN A 227 -27.60 -1.71 3.96
C GLN A 227 -27.09 -0.28 3.96
N MET A 228 -25.87 -0.07 3.54
CA MET A 228 -25.32 1.26 3.32
C MET A 228 -25.66 1.73 1.90
N THR A 229 -26.23 2.95 1.80
CA THR A 229 -26.40 3.59 0.50
C THR A 229 -25.03 4.09 0.01
N ASN A 230 -24.50 3.51 -1.04
CA ASN A 230 -23.24 3.93 -1.61
C ASN A 230 -23.45 4.90 -2.78
N LYS A 231 -23.10 6.15 -2.57
CA LYS A 231 -23.19 7.21 -3.58
C LYS A 231 -22.09 7.09 -4.66
N GLU A 232 -21.05 6.32 -4.40
CA GLU A 232 -19.93 6.09 -5.31
C GLU A 232 -19.76 4.60 -5.65
N ALA A 233 -20.88 3.88 -5.78
CA ALA A 233 -20.91 2.46 -6.10
C ALA A 233 -20.07 2.10 -7.35
N TYR A 234 -19.91 3.04 -8.30
CA TYR A 234 -19.10 2.89 -9.50
C TYR A 234 -17.57 2.69 -9.22
N PHE A 235 -17.12 2.88 -7.98
CA PHE A 235 -15.75 2.57 -7.54
C PHE A 235 -15.69 1.35 -6.62
N GLN A 236 -16.81 0.74 -6.32
CA GLN A 236 -16.84 -0.45 -5.47
C GLN A 236 -16.13 -1.63 -6.11
N LYS A 237 -15.56 -2.43 -5.24
CA LYS A 237 -15.10 -3.76 -5.61
C LYS A 237 -16.27 -4.62 -6.05
N VAL A 238 -16.08 -5.34 -7.15
CA VAL A 238 -16.95 -6.44 -7.56
C VAL A 238 -16.19 -7.73 -7.28
N SER A 239 -16.78 -8.60 -6.46
CA SER A 239 -16.21 -9.94 -6.23
C SER A 239 -16.19 -10.73 -7.50
N VAL A 240 -15.05 -11.26 -7.88
CA VAL A 240 -14.85 -11.99 -9.12
C VAL A 240 -14.41 -13.41 -8.78
N LYS A 241 -15.00 -14.38 -9.48
CA LYS A 241 -14.55 -15.77 -9.45
C LYS A 241 -13.59 -15.99 -10.60
N PHE A 242 -12.55 -16.76 -10.37
CA PHE A 242 -11.62 -17.20 -11.42
C PHE A 242 -11.48 -18.73 -11.38
N GLU A 243 -11.36 -19.35 -12.54
CA GLU A 243 -11.30 -20.81 -12.66
C GLU A 243 -10.02 -21.40 -12.08
N ASN A 244 -8.91 -20.65 -12.18
CA ASN A 244 -7.61 -21.09 -11.70
C ASN A 244 -6.76 -19.91 -11.22
N LYS A 245 -5.71 -20.20 -10.47
CA LYS A 245 -4.75 -19.22 -9.93
C LYS A 245 -3.60 -18.87 -10.89
N LYS A 246 -3.77 -19.10 -12.20
CA LYS A 246 -2.77 -18.75 -13.19
C LYS A 246 -2.96 -17.30 -13.65
N VAL A 247 -1.92 -16.49 -13.49
CA VAL A 247 -1.93 -15.04 -13.78
C VAL A 247 -0.97 -14.73 -14.90
N ALA A 248 -1.45 -13.98 -15.89
CA ALA A 248 -0.59 -13.36 -16.89
C ALA A 248 -0.38 -11.88 -16.56
N ILE A 249 0.86 -11.43 -16.55
CA ILE A 249 1.21 -10.01 -16.43
C ILE A 249 1.91 -9.56 -17.71
N ILE A 250 1.39 -8.50 -18.34
CA ILE A 250 1.98 -7.91 -19.55
C ILE A 250 2.86 -6.73 -19.16
N GLY A 251 4.18 -6.93 -19.23
CA GLY A 251 5.23 -5.96 -18.90
C GLY A 251 6.04 -6.33 -17.66
N ALA A 252 7.37 -6.41 -17.82
CA ALA A 252 8.34 -6.75 -16.77
C ALA A 252 8.99 -5.52 -16.12
N GLY A 253 8.33 -4.36 -16.12
CA GLY A 253 8.74 -3.18 -15.35
C GLY A 253 8.46 -3.33 -13.86
N ILE A 254 8.72 -2.26 -13.08
CA ILE A 254 8.54 -2.28 -11.62
C ILE A 254 7.12 -2.64 -11.18
N SER A 255 6.08 -2.22 -11.93
CA SER A 255 4.69 -2.61 -11.62
C SER A 255 4.48 -4.11 -11.78
N GLY A 256 5.01 -4.72 -12.86
CA GLY A 256 4.94 -6.16 -13.07
C GLY A 256 5.73 -6.95 -12.04
N ALA A 257 6.91 -6.49 -11.65
CA ALA A 257 7.76 -7.13 -10.65
C ALA A 257 7.11 -7.15 -9.25
N LEU A 258 6.53 -6.02 -8.82
CA LEU A 258 5.83 -5.95 -7.54
C LEU A 258 4.56 -6.78 -7.52
N LEU A 259 3.78 -6.78 -8.61
CA LEU A 259 2.60 -7.65 -8.75
C LEU A 259 2.99 -9.12 -8.72
N ALA A 260 4.05 -9.51 -9.44
CA ALA A 260 4.54 -10.87 -9.44
C ALA A 260 4.92 -11.33 -8.03
N TYR A 261 5.67 -10.50 -7.30
CA TYR A 261 6.07 -10.79 -5.93
C TYR A 261 4.85 -10.94 -5.00
N GLU A 262 3.97 -9.94 -4.98
CA GLU A 262 2.80 -9.95 -4.09
C GLU A 262 1.82 -11.10 -4.40
N LEU A 263 1.59 -11.43 -5.68
CA LEU A 263 0.74 -12.55 -6.08
C LEU A 263 1.37 -13.92 -5.79
N SER A 264 2.70 -14.06 -5.97
CA SER A 264 3.41 -15.29 -5.61
C SER A 264 3.32 -15.61 -4.11
N LEU A 265 3.40 -14.58 -3.23
CA LEU A 265 3.16 -14.75 -1.80
C LEU A 265 1.75 -15.29 -1.50
N ARG A 266 0.81 -15.12 -2.41
CA ARG A 266 -0.59 -15.57 -2.30
C ARG A 266 -0.84 -16.90 -3.00
N GLY A 267 0.22 -17.54 -3.50
CA GLY A 267 0.17 -18.86 -4.13
C GLY A 267 -0.43 -18.83 -5.54
N PHE A 268 -0.34 -17.69 -6.25
CA PHE A 268 -0.67 -17.61 -7.67
C PHE A 268 0.52 -18.10 -8.51
N GLU A 269 0.21 -18.80 -9.60
CA GLU A 269 1.16 -19.13 -10.66
C GLU A 269 1.25 -17.95 -11.63
N VAL A 270 2.34 -17.18 -11.55
CA VAL A 270 2.51 -15.96 -12.33
C VAL A 270 3.45 -16.18 -13.51
N GLU A 271 2.99 -15.83 -14.70
CA GLU A 271 3.82 -15.73 -15.91
C GLU A 271 3.85 -14.29 -16.39
N ILE A 272 5.05 -13.80 -16.76
CA ILE A 272 5.27 -12.44 -17.22
C ILE A 272 5.68 -12.45 -18.69
N PHE A 273 5.08 -11.54 -19.45
CA PHE A 273 5.36 -11.37 -20.88
C PHE A 273 5.93 -9.99 -21.13
N GLU A 274 7.19 -9.94 -21.59
CA GLU A 274 7.94 -8.72 -21.88
C GLU A 274 8.25 -8.65 -23.38
N LYS A 275 7.97 -7.51 -23.99
CA LYS A 275 8.24 -7.28 -25.42
C LYS A 275 9.72 -7.21 -25.76
N ASN A 276 10.52 -6.70 -24.84
CA ASN A 276 11.96 -6.52 -25.01
C ASN A 276 12.70 -7.85 -24.86
N VAL A 277 13.94 -7.89 -25.33
CA VAL A 277 14.78 -9.10 -25.27
C VAL A 277 15.44 -9.28 -23.90
N THR A 278 15.43 -8.23 -23.06
CA THR A 278 15.96 -8.27 -21.69
C THR A 278 15.09 -7.48 -20.71
N LEU A 279 15.34 -7.68 -19.40
CA LEU A 279 14.72 -6.88 -18.33
C LEU A 279 15.12 -5.40 -18.34
N TYR A 280 16.19 -5.03 -19.06
CA TYR A 280 16.91 -3.79 -18.81
C TYR A 280 16.70 -2.71 -19.88
N GLU A 281 15.60 -2.76 -20.60
CA GLU A 281 15.29 -1.83 -21.69
C GLU A 281 14.23 -0.78 -21.35
N GLY A 282 13.36 -1.07 -20.39
CA GLY A 282 12.28 -0.14 -19.98
C GLY A 282 12.73 0.99 -19.04
N ALA A 283 11.81 1.91 -18.73
CA ALA A 283 12.05 3.06 -17.85
C ALA A 283 12.38 2.66 -16.39
N SER A 284 12.05 1.44 -15.98
CA SER A 284 12.34 0.92 -14.63
C SER A 284 13.76 0.34 -14.48
N SER A 285 14.62 0.46 -15.48
CA SER A 285 15.92 -0.21 -15.52
C SER A 285 17.09 0.75 -15.61
N ASN A 286 16.95 1.92 -15.01
CA ASN A 286 18.05 2.89 -14.89
C ASN A 286 19.19 2.31 -14.04
N GLU A 287 20.41 2.76 -14.27
CA GLU A 287 21.59 2.38 -13.50
C GLU A 287 21.50 2.88 -12.05
N SER A 288 20.97 4.08 -11.90
CA SER A 288 20.76 4.74 -10.63
C SER A 288 19.44 5.49 -10.62
N GLY A 289 18.83 5.61 -9.46
CA GLY A 289 17.61 6.36 -9.25
C GLY A 289 17.46 6.85 -7.81
N ILE A 290 16.38 7.55 -7.56
CA ILE A 290 16.07 8.12 -6.25
C ILE A 290 14.70 7.63 -5.82
N LEU A 291 14.62 7.08 -4.61
CA LEU A 291 13.37 6.89 -3.90
C LEU A 291 13.07 8.18 -3.12
N SER A 292 12.03 8.89 -3.51
CA SER A 292 11.63 10.17 -2.93
C SER A 292 10.12 10.40 -3.05
N SER A 293 9.60 11.38 -2.32
CA SER A 293 8.20 11.81 -2.35
C SER A 293 8.00 13.08 -3.18
N LEU A 294 6.79 13.29 -3.68
CA LEU A 294 6.35 14.61 -4.12
C LEU A 294 6.02 15.45 -2.89
N ILE A 295 6.76 16.53 -2.67
CA ILE A 295 6.49 17.47 -1.57
C ILE A 295 5.40 18.43 -2.04
N LEU A 296 4.15 18.13 -1.65
CA LEU A 296 2.96 18.89 -1.97
C LEU A 296 2.21 19.22 -0.67
N ASN A 297 1.16 20.05 -0.77
CA ASN A 297 0.30 20.29 0.38
C ASN A 297 -0.21 18.93 0.93
N PRO A 298 0.01 18.61 2.23
CA PRO A 298 -0.38 17.33 2.83
C PRO A 298 -1.89 17.11 2.86
N GLN A 299 -2.69 18.18 2.80
CA GLN A 299 -4.15 18.11 2.73
C GLN A 299 -4.67 17.81 1.32
N SER A 300 -3.84 17.96 0.28
CA SER A 300 -4.23 17.58 -1.08
C SER A 300 -4.22 16.05 -1.23
N ALA A 301 -5.19 15.50 -1.96
CA ALA A 301 -5.28 14.07 -2.19
C ALA A 301 -3.98 13.50 -2.81
N LEU A 302 -3.38 14.22 -3.77
CA LEU A 302 -2.11 13.80 -4.40
C LEU A 302 -0.93 13.89 -3.42
N GLY A 303 -0.88 14.91 -2.57
CA GLY A 303 0.17 15.07 -1.55
C GLY A 303 0.10 13.94 -0.52
N ASN A 304 -1.09 13.66 -0.02
CA ASN A 304 -1.35 12.59 0.93
C ASN A 304 -1.03 11.20 0.31
N PHE A 305 -1.53 10.93 -0.90
CA PHE A 305 -1.19 9.70 -1.62
C PHE A 305 0.32 9.54 -1.83
N SER A 306 1.01 10.59 -2.28
CA SER A 306 2.45 10.56 -2.56
C SER A 306 3.26 10.27 -1.30
N LEU A 307 2.89 10.85 -0.16
CA LEU A 307 3.55 10.60 1.11
C LEU A 307 3.34 9.15 1.56
N ASN A 308 2.10 8.65 1.54
CA ASN A 308 1.80 7.27 1.93
C ASN A 308 2.51 6.26 1.02
N ALA A 309 2.48 6.47 -0.30
CA ALA A 309 3.18 5.63 -1.26
C ALA A 309 4.70 5.61 -1.03
N PHE A 310 5.29 6.75 -0.73
CA PHE A 310 6.71 6.88 -0.43
C PHE A 310 7.11 6.14 0.86
N VAL A 311 6.38 6.38 1.95
CA VAL A 311 6.66 5.77 3.24
C VAL A 311 6.53 4.25 3.16
N GLU A 312 5.44 3.76 2.59
CA GLU A 312 5.20 2.32 2.47
C GLU A 312 6.15 1.63 1.48
N ALA A 313 6.54 2.29 0.40
CA ALA A 313 7.56 1.76 -0.50
C ALA A 313 8.93 1.65 0.18
N SER A 314 9.35 2.68 0.92
CA SER A 314 10.58 2.63 1.70
C SER A 314 10.57 1.47 2.70
N ARG A 315 9.46 1.29 3.43
CA ARG A 315 9.29 0.19 4.39
C ARG A 315 9.31 -1.18 3.68
N PHE A 316 8.59 -1.30 2.57
CA PHE A 316 8.56 -2.51 1.76
C PHE A 316 9.97 -2.93 1.31
N TYR A 317 10.71 -2.01 0.68
CA TYR A 317 12.05 -2.33 0.18
C TYR A 317 13.05 -2.66 1.30
N ARG A 318 12.94 -2.00 2.46
CA ARG A 318 13.75 -2.33 3.64
C ARG A 318 13.42 -3.71 4.19
N GLN A 319 12.12 -4.05 4.31
CA GLN A 319 11.67 -5.34 4.86
C GLN A 319 11.95 -6.50 3.92
N ILE A 320 11.73 -6.32 2.63
CA ILE A 320 11.73 -7.42 1.66
C ILE A 320 13.07 -7.56 0.95
N LEU A 321 13.75 -6.46 0.65
CA LEU A 321 15.00 -6.44 -0.11
C LEU A 321 16.21 -6.00 0.73
N ASP A 322 16.03 -5.74 2.02
CA ASP A 322 17.07 -5.22 2.92
C ASP A 322 17.79 -3.96 2.38
N LEU A 323 17.07 -3.11 1.65
CA LEU A 323 17.68 -1.89 1.09
C LEU A 323 18.09 -0.91 2.19
N LYS A 324 19.32 -0.45 2.14
CA LYS A 324 19.87 0.56 3.06
C LYS A 324 19.62 1.97 2.51
N LEU A 325 18.41 2.48 2.73
CA LEU A 325 18.03 3.84 2.35
C LEU A 325 18.55 4.84 3.40
N LYS A 326 19.46 5.70 3.00
CA LYS A 326 20.16 6.65 3.91
C LYS A 326 19.52 8.04 3.96
N GLY A 327 18.60 8.35 3.05
CA GLY A 327 17.95 9.64 2.89
C GLY A 327 18.23 10.28 1.53
N VAL A 328 17.51 11.35 1.23
CA VAL A 328 17.64 12.17 0.02
C VAL A 328 17.41 13.64 0.34
N TYR A 329 18.18 14.53 -0.24
CA TYR A 329 17.94 15.96 -0.21
C TYR A 329 17.11 16.40 -1.41
N GLU A 330 15.99 17.07 -1.16
CA GLU A 330 15.18 17.77 -2.16
C GLU A 330 15.40 19.30 -1.99
N PHE A 331 15.71 19.99 -3.08
CA PHE A 331 15.93 21.43 -3.09
C PHE A 331 14.81 22.15 -3.81
N ALA A 332 14.26 23.17 -3.19
CA ALA A 332 13.24 24.02 -3.79
C ALA A 332 13.92 25.08 -4.68
N TYR A 333 13.68 25.01 -5.98
CA TYR A 333 14.22 25.93 -6.99
C TYR A 333 13.21 26.99 -7.47
N THR A 334 12.02 27.04 -6.87
CA THR A 334 11.02 28.10 -7.06
C THR A 334 10.42 28.51 -5.72
N LEU A 335 9.92 29.76 -5.63
CA LEU A 335 9.21 30.27 -4.45
C LEU A 335 7.98 29.40 -4.12
N GLN A 336 7.26 28.92 -5.14
CA GLN A 336 6.11 28.05 -4.94
C GLN A 336 6.52 26.70 -4.29
N MET A 337 7.68 26.13 -4.65
CA MET A 337 8.20 24.93 -3.99
C MET A 337 8.61 25.20 -2.54
N GLN A 338 9.25 26.34 -2.26
CA GLN A 338 9.60 26.72 -0.90
C GLN A 338 8.34 26.81 -0.02
N GLN A 339 7.28 27.44 -0.52
CA GLN A 339 6.00 27.50 0.19
C GLN A 339 5.41 26.10 0.43
N ARG A 340 5.47 25.19 -0.56
CA ARG A 340 5.04 23.81 -0.39
C ARG A 340 5.86 23.07 0.66
N PHE A 341 7.18 23.29 0.71
CA PHE A 341 8.03 22.69 1.74
C PHE A 341 7.59 23.13 3.14
N LEU A 342 7.34 24.41 3.33
CA LEU A 342 6.88 24.95 4.61
C LEU A 342 5.54 24.35 5.08
N THR A 343 4.66 23.92 4.17
CA THR A 343 3.42 23.22 4.54
C THR A 343 3.67 21.82 5.13
N GLN A 344 4.88 21.31 5.02
CA GLN A 344 5.32 20.00 5.53
C GLN A 344 6.16 20.10 6.81
N LYS A 345 6.24 21.27 7.45
CA LYS A 345 7.12 21.54 8.60
C LYS A 345 6.93 20.52 9.74
N ASP A 346 5.71 20.07 9.98
CA ASP A 346 5.37 19.13 11.05
C ASP A 346 5.32 17.67 10.59
N ASN A 347 5.80 17.38 9.37
CA ASN A 347 5.79 16.03 8.83
C ASN A 347 6.92 15.21 9.47
N ALA A 348 6.58 14.07 10.06
CA ALA A 348 7.54 13.21 10.75
C ALA A 348 8.65 12.64 9.84
N TYR A 349 8.40 12.57 8.53
CA TYR A 349 9.31 11.97 7.54
C TYR A 349 10.16 12.98 6.77
N PHE A 350 9.91 14.29 6.98
CA PHE A 350 10.60 15.36 6.26
C PHE A 350 11.22 16.33 7.27
N GLN A 351 12.52 16.55 7.15
CA GLN A 351 13.22 17.61 7.88
C GLN A 351 13.29 18.83 6.96
N ILE A 352 12.43 19.82 7.19
CA ILE A 352 12.21 20.94 6.30
C ILE A 352 12.96 22.19 6.77
N THR A 353 13.69 22.80 5.84
CA THR A 353 14.14 24.19 5.92
C THR A 353 13.47 25.01 4.82
N GLN A 354 13.74 26.32 4.73
CA GLN A 354 13.09 27.19 3.75
C GLN A 354 13.28 26.70 2.31
N ASN A 355 14.46 26.24 1.94
CA ASN A 355 14.82 25.91 0.57
C ASN A 355 15.23 24.44 0.35
N LYS A 356 15.25 23.61 1.39
CA LYS A 356 15.59 22.19 1.28
C LYS A 356 14.79 21.32 2.24
N ALA A 357 14.59 20.08 1.85
CA ALA A 357 14.02 19.04 2.65
C ALA A 357 14.95 17.82 2.67
N PHE A 358 15.15 17.22 3.83
CA PHE A 358 15.78 15.92 3.94
C PHE A 358 14.69 14.87 4.23
N LEU A 359 14.61 13.85 3.39
CA LEU A 359 13.66 12.75 3.47
C LEU A 359 14.44 11.50 3.89
N ASP A 360 14.44 11.18 5.17
CA ASP A 360 15.23 10.09 5.74
C ASP A 360 14.76 8.67 5.36
N TYR A 361 13.49 8.54 4.93
CA TYR A 361 12.95 7.31 4.35
C TYR A 361 13.29 7.15 2.86
N GLY A 362 13.80 8.19 2.22
CA GLY A 362 14.30 8.16 0.84
C GLY A 362 15.71 7.63 0.71
N GLY A 363 16.22 7.68 -0.51
CA GLY A 363 17.62 7.33 -0.75
C GLY A 363 17.95 6.98 -2.19
N HIS A 364 19.20 6.63 -2.38
CA HIS A 364 19.73 6.12 -3.62
C HIS A 364 19.24 4.67 -3.83
N ILE A 365 18.73 4.39 -5.00
CA ILE A 365 18.28 3.05 -5.40
C ILE A 365 18.96 2.63 -6.71
N TYR A 366 19.06 1.30 -6.88
CA TYR A 366 19.55 0.66 -8.08
C TYR A 366 18.39 -0.10 -8.74
N PRO A 367 17.66 0.54 -9.66
CA PRO A 367 16.46 -0.01 -10.27
C PRO A 367 16.61 -1.42 -10.84
N LYS A 368 17.72 -1.71 -11.53
CA LYS A 368 18.00 -3.04 -12.08
C LYS A 368 18.08 -4.11 -10.99
N GLU A 369 18.79 -3.82 -9.89
CA GLU A 369 18.95 -4.75 -8.77
C GLU A 369 17.61 -5.01 -8.07
N ILE A 370 16.79 -3.97 -7.89
CA ILE A 370 15.44 -4.11 -7.33
C ILE A 370 14.57 -5.02 -8.19
N LEU A 371 14.55 -4.82 -9.51
CA LEU A 371 13.78 -5.66 -10.43
C LEU A 371 14.23 -7.12 -10.36
N SER A 372 15.54 -7.38 -10.48
CA SER A 372 16.09 -8.74 -10.43
C SER A 372 15.75 -9.42 -9.10
N SER A 373 15.95 -8.73 -7.98
CA SER A 373 15.65 -9.29 -6.65
C SER A 373 14.16 -9.59 -6.43
N LEU A 374 13.27 -8.73 -6.96
CA LEU A 374 11.82 -8.97 -6.86
C LEU A 374 11.42 -10.21 -7.68
N PHE A 375 11.91 -10.35 -8.90
CA PHE A 375 11.60 -11.50 -9.75
C PHE A 375 12.20 -12.80 -9.21
N GLU A 376 13.42 -12.74 -8.68
CA GLU A 376 14.07 -13.88 -8.02
C GLU A 376 13.26 -14.35 -6.82
N LYS A 377 12.88 -13.42 -5.92
CA LYS A 377 12.04 -13.73 -4.75
C LYS A 377 10.65 -14.23 -5.11
N ALA A 378 10.09 -13.74 -6.21
CA ALA A 378 8.80 -14.18 -6.72
C ALA A 378 8.87 -15.60 -7.32
N GLY A 379 10.03 -16.04 -7.81
CA GLY A 379 10.23 -17.35 -8.43
C GLY A 379 9.42 -17.53 -9.73
N VAL A 380 9.17 -16.44 -10.47
CA VAL A 380 8.27 -16.44 -11.63
C VAL A 380 9.00 -16.63 -12.96
N LYS A 381 8.26 -17.11 -13.97
CA LYS A 381 8.76 -17.21 -15.34
C LYS A 381 8.55 -15.91 -16.10
N ILE A 382 9.62 -15.42 -16.75
CA ILE A 382 9.56 -14.25 -17.61
C ILE A 382 9.82 -14.71 -19.05
N TYR A 383 8.89 -14.37 -19.94
CA TYR A 383 8.99 -14.64 -21.36
C TYR A 383 9.37 -13.35 -22.09
N PHE A 384 10.63 -13.23 -22.47
CA PHE A 384 11.13 -12.11 -23.26
C PHE A 384 10.75 -12.21 -24.73
N ASN A 385 10.86 -11.11 -25.46
CA ASN A 385 10.53 -11.03 -26.88
C ASN A 385 9.09 -11.53 -27.17
N HIS A 386 8.15 -11.22 -26.29
CA HIS A 386 6.72 -11.55 -26.41
C HIS A 386 5.92 -10.26 -26.63
N HIS A 387 5.73 -9.86 -27.87
CA HIS A 387 4.94 -8.68 -28.25
C HIS A 387 3.46 -9.00 -28.14
N PHE A 388 2.86 -8.73 -27.00
CA PHE A 388 1.42 -8.94 -26.77
C PHE A 388 0.59 -8.13 -27.78
N SER A 389 -0.39 -8.79 -28.40
CA SER A 389 -1.31 -8.20 -29.35
C SER A 389 -2.69 -7.97 -28.74
N HIS A 390 -3.34 -9.03 -28.33
CA HIS A 390 -4.67 -9.03 -27.73
C HIS A 390 -4.89 -10.34 -26.98
N TYR A 391 -6.03 -10.46 -26.33
CA TYR A 391 -6.49 -11.71 -25.76
C TYR A 391 -7.79 -12.16 -26.43
N GLU A 392 -8.01 -13.45 -26.42
CA GLU A 392 -9.30 -14.08 -26.67
C GLU A 392 -9.82 -14.65 -25.35
N ARG A 393 -11.12 -14.63 -25.15
CA ARG A 393 -11.73 -15.30 -23.99
C ARG A 393 -12.30 -16.65 -24.39
N GLU A 394 -12.04 -17.62 -23.55
CA GLU A 394 -12.64 -18.93 -23.61
C GLU A 394 -13.15 -19.27 -22.21
N ASN A 395 -14.48 -19.27 -22.05
CA ASN A 395 -15.14 -19.30 -20.74
C ASN A 395 -14.63 -18.18 -19.82
N GLU A 396 -14.14 -18.51 -18.61
CA GLU A 396 -13.59 -17.56 -17.63
C GLU A 396 -12.08 -17.34 -17.79
N THR A 397 -11.44 -17.91 -18.84
CA THR A 397 -9.99 -17.81 -19.03
C THR A 397 -9.59 -16.92 -20.19
N PHE A 398 -8.34 -16.42 -20.12
CA PHE A 398 -7.69 -15.65 -21.17
C PHE A 398 -6.71 -16.49 -21.96
N ASN A 399 -6.78 -16.38 -23.28
CA ASN A 399 -5.82 -16.90 -24.22
C ASN A 399 -5.07 -15.72 -24.84
N LEU A 400 -3.76 -15.64 -24.63
CA LEU A 400 -2.93 -14.52 -25.05
C LEU A 400 -2.38 -14.72 -26.45
N ILE A 401 -2.55 -13.72 -27.31
CA ILE A 401 -2.04 -13.70 -28.68
C ILE A 401 -0.87 -12.73 -28.78
N PHE A 402 0.22 -13.20 -29.34
CA PHE A 402 1.44 -12.42 -29.54
C PHE A 402 1.70 -12.23 -31.05
N LYS A 403 2.32 -11.09 -31.41
CA LYS A 403 2.68 -10.80 -32.81
C LYS A 403 3.82 -11.68 -33.33
N ASN A 404 4.69 -12.14 -32.45
CA ASN A 404 5.97 -12.78 -32.76
C ASN A 404 6.29 -14.03 -31.93
N ALA A 405 5.29 -14.56 -31.22
CA ALA A 405 5.43 -15.76 -30.41
C ALA A 405 4.14 -16.58 -30.43
N SER A 406 4.23 -17.84 -30.04
CA SER A 406 3.08 -18.74 -29.97
C SER A 406 2.05 -18.32 -28.93
N LYS A 407 0.78 -18.62 -29.17
CA LYS A 407 -0.34 -18.40 -28.26
C LYS A 407 -0.07 -19.04 -26.88
N ARG A 408 -0.44 -18.34 -25.82
CA ARG A 408 -0.44 -18.83 -24.43
C ARG A 408 -1.86 -18.86 -23.90
N CYS A 409 -2.24 -19.93 -23.25
CA CYS A 409 -3.65 -20.21 -22.94
C CYS A 409 -3.92 -20.44 -21.46
N LYS A 410 -5.22 -20.31 -21.10
CA LYS A 410 -5.81 -20.72 -19.81
C LYS A 410 -5.34 -19.93 -18.60
N PHE A 411 -5.19 -18.60 -18.74
CA PHE A 411 -4.96 -17.72 -17.59
C PHE A 411 -6.30 -17.33 -16.97
N GLY A 412 -6.45 -17.52 -15.66
CA GLY A 412 -7.63 -17.09 -14.92
C GLY A 412 -7.66 -15.58 -14.71
N ILE A 413 -6.50 -14.93 -14.73
CA ILE A 413 -6.35 -13.49 -14.47
C ILE A 413 -5.34 -12.90 -15.47
N LEU A 414 -5.68 -11.69 -15.96
CA LEU A 414 -4.81 -10.90 -16.85
C LEU A 414 -4.59 -9.51 -16.25
N ILE A 415 -3.32 -9.07 -16.17
CA ILE A 415 -2.95 -7.76 -15.63
C ILE A 415 -2.09 -6.99 -16.63
N TYR A 416 -2.50 -5.77 -16.95
CA TYR A 416 -1.74 -4.87 -17.80
C TYR A 416 -0.82 -3.97 -16.96
N ALA A 417 0.50 -4.16 -17.11
CA ALA A 417 1.57 -3.36 -16.53
C ALA A 417 2.44 -2.70 -17.63
N LEU A 418 1.79 -2.17 -18.67
CA LEU A 418 2.34 -1.79 -19.98
C LEU A 418 3.27 -0.58 -19.97
N GLY A 419 3.43 0.13 -18.82
CA GLY A 419 4.24 1.32 -18.75
C GLY A 419 3.83 2.39 -19.78
N ALA A 420 4.78 2.87 -20.58
CA ALA A 420 4.52 3.93 -21.55
C ALA A 420 3.74 3.46 -22.79
N ASP A 421 3.71 2.15 -23.05
CA ASP A 421 2.99 1.61 -24.21
C ASP A 421 1.46 1.58 -23.99
N ALA A 422 1.02 1.74 -22.74
CA ALA A 422 -0.39 1.83 -22.41
C ALA A 422 -1.14 2.89 -23.21
N LYS A 423 -0.46 3.99 -23.57
CA LYS A 423 -1.02 5.06 -24.40
C LYS A 423 -1.49 4.57 -25.78
N ASP A 424 -0.71 3.69 -26.39
CA ASP A 424 -0.96 3.22 -27.77
C ASP A 424 -1.81 1.93 -27.78
N PHE A 425 -1.91 1.27 -26.63
CA PHE A 425 -2.56 -0.03 -26.48
C PHE A 425 -4.01 0.05 -25.99
N LEU A 426 -4.30 1.00 -25.07
CA LEU A 426 -5.61 1.13 -24.46
C LEU A 426 -6.43 2.23 -25.12
N HIS A 427 -7.68 1.91 -25.48
CA HIS A 427 -8.57 2.78 -26.22
C HIS A 427 -9.80 3.21 -25.41
N TYR A 428 -9.62 3.52 -24.09
CA TYR A 428 -10.66 4.15 -23.29
C TYR A 428 -10.81 5.63 -23.67
N GLU A 429 -11.99 6.05 -24.09
CA GLU A 429 -12.26 7.41 -24.56
C GLU A 429 -11.93 8.50 -23.54
N ALA A 430 -12.20 8.22 -22.26
CA ALA A 430 -11.98 9.19 -21.21
C ALA A 430 -10.57 9.15 -20.62
N MET A 431 -9.80 8.08 -20.81
CA MET A 431 -8.52 7.82 -20.17
C MET A 431 -7.36 8.41 -20.99
N LEU A 432 -7.02 9.66 -20.73
CA LEU A 432 -5.94 10.34 -21.43
C LEU A 432 -4.59 9.99 -20.78
N LEU A 433 -3.80 9.17 -21.47
CA LEU A 433 -2.43 8.81 -21.09
C LEU A 433 -1.42 9.60 -21.92
N SER A 434 -0.32 9.98 -21.29
CA SER A 434 0.80 10.65 -21.96
C SER A 434 2.09 9.85 -21.77
N ARG A 435 2.89 9.84 -22.84
CA ARG A 435 4.25 9.31 -22.84
C ARG A 435 5.22 10.50 -22.71
N VAL A 436 6.12 10.44 -21.75
CA VAL A 436 7.10 11.50 -21.50
C VAL A 436 8.49 10.92 -21.56
N ARG A 437 9.27 11.38 -22.53
CA ARG A 437 10.67 11.01 -22.68
C ARG A 437 11.52 11.67 -21.61
N GLY A 438 12.49 10.94 -21.07
CA GLY A 438 13.51 11.48 -20.18
C GLY A 438 14.84 10.80 -20.44
N GLN A 439 15.90 11.61 -20.58
CA GLN A 439 17.27 11.13 -20.72
C GLN A 439 18.02 11.32 -19.41
N LEU A 440 18.74 10.29 -19.02
CA LEU A 440 19.77 10.33 -18.00
C LEU A 440 21.13 10.48 -18.68
N THR A 441 22.03 11.21 -18.02
CA THR A 441 23.41 11.35 -18.45
C THR A 441 24.31 10.57 -17.49
N HIS A 442 25.17 9.77 -18.06
CA HIS A 442 26.16 8.96 -17.38
C HIS A 442 27.51 9.68 -17.43
N LEU A 443 28.07 9.95 -16.25
CA LEU A 443 29.28 10.73 -16.08
C LEU A 443 30.36 9.92 -15.37
N LYS A 444 31.62 10.22 -15.66
CA LYS A 444 32.70 9.84 -14.76
C LYS A 444 32.51 10.55 -13.43
N PRO A 445 32.75 9.90 -12.28
CA PRO A 445 32.55 10.53 -10.98
C PRO A 445 33.26 11.86 -10.83
N PHE A 446 32.51 12.93 -10.63
CA PHE A 446 33.01 14.30 -10.53
C PHE A 446 32.62 14.98 -9.21
N PHE A 447 31.56 14.48 -8.57
CA PHE A 447 30.97 15.05 -7.36
C PHE A 447 30.78 13.97 -6.29
N LYS A 448 31.53 14.11 -5.20
CA LYS A 448 31.41 13.19 -4.06
C LYS A 448 30.23 13.59 -3.18
N THR A 449 29.24 12.74 -3.10
CA THR A 449 28.07 12.89 -2.20
C THR A 449 27.72 11.55 -1.60
N GLU A 450 27.26 11.56 -0.37
CA GLU A 450 26.72 10.38 0.33
C GLU A 450 25.23 10.19 0.04
N PHE A 451 24.52 11.28 -0.16
CA PHE A 451 23.08 11.31 -0.40
C PHE A 451 22.76 11.74 -1.81
N PRO A 452 21.70 11.19 -2.44
CA PRO A 452 21.18 11.79 -3.66
C PRO A 452 20.74 13.24 -3.41
N LEU A 453 20.99 14.11 -4.37
CA LEU A 453 20.52 15.48 -4.39
C LEU A 453 19.50 15.63 -5.50
N SER A 454 18.36 16.23 -5.23
CA SER A 454 17.27 16.45 -6.19
C SER A 454 16.87 17.93 -6.21
N SER A 455 16.89 18.53 -7.39
CA SER A 455 16.50 19.92 -7.66
C SER A 455 15.79 19.98 -9.02
N LYS A 456 16.24 20.82 -9.95
CA LYS A 456 15.81 20.81 -11.37
C LYS A 456 16.15 19.49 -12.06
N ALA A 457 17.27 18.90 -11.69
CA ALA A 457 17.68 17.54 -11.99
C ALA A 457 18.22 16.91 -10.71
N TYR A 458 18.48 15.62 -10.73
CA TYR A 458 19.08 14.94 -9.60
C TYR A 458 20.53 14.51 -9.87
N ILE A 459 21.29 14.37 -8.80
CA ILE A 459 22.64 13.81 -8.80
C ILE A 459 22.63 12.61 -7.86
N CYS A 460 22.98 11.43 -8.39
CA CYS A 460 23.15 10.23 -7.55
C CYS A 460 24.58 10.15 -6.99
N PRO A 461 24.78 9.52 -5.83
CA PRO A 461 26.11 9.09 -5.39
C PRO A 461 26.80 8.23 -6.48
N PRO A 462 28.11 8.34 -6.67
CA PRO A 462 28.84 7.51 -7.62
C PRO A 462 28.87 6.04 -7.20
N LYS A 463 28.82 5.12 -8.19
CA LYS A 463 29.01 3.67 -8.01
C LYS A 463 29.81 3.10 -9.19
N SER A 464 30.81 2.27 -8.90
CA SER A 464 31.58 1.55 -9.92
C SER A 464 32.06 2.43 -11.08
N ASN A 465 32.67 3.56 -10.76
CA ASN A 465 33.18 4.55 -11.72
C ASN A 465 32.09 5.21 -12.60
N LEU A 466 30.84 5.19 -12.18
CA LEU A 466 29.71 5.81 -12.86
C LEU A 466 28.95 6.74 -11.90
N GLN A 467 28.65 7.96 -12.34
CA GLN A 467 27.74 8.87 -11.66
C GLN A 467 26.61 9.26 -12.60
N VAL A 468 25.36 9.15 -12.12
CA VAL A 468 24.17 9.42 -12.92
C VAL A 468 23.54 10.74 -12.51
N ILE A 469 23.25 11.55 -13.51
CA ILE A 469 22.46 12.78 -13.36
C ILE A 469 21.23 12.74 -14.25
N GLY A 470 20.22 13.53 -13.94
CA GLY A 470 19.02 13.67 -14.77
C GLY A 470 17.77 14.06 -14.02
N ALA A 471 16.68 14.16 -14.73
CA ALA A 471 16.51 13.78 -16.11
C ALA A 471 15.87 14.94 -16.91
N THR A 472 16.00 14.86 -18.21
CA THR A 472 15.17 15.70 -19.09
C THR A 472 13.70 15.30 -19.01
N TYR A 473 12.83 16.18 -19.52
CA TYR A 473 11.38 15.97 -19.49
C TYR A 473 10.75 16.51 -20.77
N ASP A 474 10.56 15.64 -21.76
CA ASP A 474 10.04 16.02 -23.07
C ASP A 474 8.80 15.21 -23.45
N ARG A 475 7.69 15.90 -23.70
CA ARG A 475 6.38 15.29 -24.06
C ARG A 475 6.22 15.07 -25.55
N LEU A 476 6.99 15.75 -26.37
CA LEU A 476 6.86 15.74 -27.82
C LEU A 476 7.88 14.82 -28.49
N ASN A 477 9.05 14.69 -27.90
CA ASN A 477 10.14 13.90 -28.45
C ASN A 477 9.90 12.38 -28.18
N THR A 478 9.82 11.62 -29.26
CA THR A 478 9.63 10.16 -29.22
C THR A 478 10.90 9.37 -29.56
N ASN A 479 12.03 10.06 -29.80
CA ASN A 479 13.28 9.41 -30.15
C ASN A 479 13.81 8.55 -28.99
N PRO A 480 14.00 7.23 -29.17
CA PRO A 480 14.51 6.34 -28.12
C PRO A 480 16.01 6.42 -27.91
N LYS A 481 16.75 7.11 -28.80
CA LYS A 481 18.21 7.24 -28.71
C LYS A 481 18.62 8.45 -27.87
N GLY A 482 19.75 8.34 -27.20
CA GLY A 482 20.39 9.47 -26.51
C GLY A 482 20.72 10.63 -27.44
N GLN A 483 20.59 11.86 -26.95
CA GLN A 483 20.83 13.08 -27.68
C GLN A 483 21.76 13.98 -26.87
N ARG A 484 22.79 14.54 -27.50
CA ARG A 484 23.78 15.39 -26.83
C ARG A 484 23.16 16.64 -26.19
N LYS A 485 22.17 17.25 -26.85
CA LYS A 485 21.43 18.39 -26.29
C LYS A 485 20.79 18.10 -24.93
N ASP A 486 20.35 16.83 -24.69
CA ASP A 486 19.74 16.42 -23.43
C ASP A 486 20.81 16.25 -22.34
N ASP A 487 22.01 15.82 -22.71
CA ASP A 487 23.14 15.73 -21.78
C ASP A 487 23.58 17.14 -21.35
N GLU A 488 23.64 18.09 -22.29
CA GLU A 488 23.92 19.51 -22.02
C GLU A 488 22.83 20.13 -21.12
N GLU A 489 21.54 19.84 -21.37
CA GLU A 489 20.44 20.28 -20.53
C GLU A 489 20.58 19.72 -19.10
N ASN A 490 20.92 18.44 -18.95
CA ASN A 490 21.11 17.83 -17.63
C ASN A 490 22.30 18.45 -16.89
N LEU A 491 23.41 18.74 -17.56
CA LEU A 491 24.55 19.42 -16.95
C LEU A 491 24.20 20.85 -16.51
N GLU A 492 23.47 21.61 -17.33
CA GLU A 492 23.02 22.96 -16.95
C GLU A 492 22.11 22.95 -15.74
N LYS A 493 21.20 21.95 -15.63
CA LYS A 493 20.29 21.81 -14.47
C LYS A 493 20.99 21.54 -13.15
N ILE A 494 22.17 20.93 -13.16
CA ILE A 494 22.94 20.64 -11.94
C ILE A 494 24.02 21.66 -11.65
N LYS A 495 24.19 22.69 -12.49
CA LYS A 495 25.25 23.69 -12.38
C LYS A 495 25.35 24.36 -11.02
N GLU A 496 24.22 24.55 -10.34
CA GLU A 496 24.16 25.09 -8.98
C GLU A 496 24.93 24.27 -7.92
N PHE A 497 25.15 22.97 -8.18
CA PHE A 497 25.93 22.08 -7.32
C PHE A 497 27.42 22.00 -7.69
N LEU A 498 27.79 22.56 -8.81
CA LEU A 498 29.17 22.53 -9.31
C LEU A 498 29.96 23.73 -8.75
N LYS A 499 31.06 23.45 -8.06
CA LYS A 499 32.00 24.47 -7.60
C LYS A 499 33.21 24.49 -8.53
N GLY A 500 33.44 25.61 -9.20
CA GLY A 500 34.58 25.83 -10.14
C GLY A 500 34.41 25.13 -11.50
N ASP A 501 35.35 25.43 -12.40
CA ASP A 501 35.38 24.88 -13.74
C ASP A 501 36.01 23.47 -13.73
N LYS A 502 35.21 22.48 -13.37
CA LYS A 502 35.60 21.06 -13.47
C LYS A 502 35.22 20.55 -14.86
N GLU A 503 36.18 19.98 -15.56
CA GLU A 503 35.89 19.22 -16.77
C GLU A 503 35.06 17.97 -16.40
N ILE A 504 33.87 17.84 -17.00
CA ILE A 504 32.92 16.74 -16.75
C ILE A 504 32.93 15.83 -17.97
N GLU A 505 33.42 14.61 -17.78
CA GLU A 505 33.46 13.58 -18.82
C GLU A 505 32.12 12.82 -18.89
N ILE A 506 31.47 12.90 -20.07
CA ILE A 506 30.25 12.15 -20.38
C ILE A 506 30.64 10.77 -20.88
N LEU A 507 30.21 9.72 -20.19
CA LEU A 507 30.46 8.32 -20.55
C LEU A 507 29.35 7.75 -21.44
N GLY A 508 28.15 8.35 -21.41
CA GLY A 508 27.00 7.89 -22.18
C GLY A 508 25.69 8.46 -21.67
N SER A 509 24.61 7.94 -22.19
CA SER A 509 23.27 8.36 -21.81
C SER A 509 22.26 7.21 -21.89
N ARG A 510 21.12 7.36 -21.19
CA ARG A 510 20.02 6.42 -21.24
C ARG A 510 18.69 7.14 -21.39
N VAL A 511 17.86 6.68 -22.32
CA VAL A 511 16.51 7.20 -22.54
C VAL A 511 15.47 6.24 -21.95
N GLY A 512 14.49 6.79 -21.27
CA GLY A 512 13.32 6.06 -20.79
C GLY A 512 12.03 6.86 -21.03
N PHE A 513 10.93 6.15 -21.20
CA PHE A 513 9.61 6.76 -21.39
C PHE A 513 8.73 6.52 -20.15
N ARG A 514 8.29 7.61 -19.53
CA ARG A 514 7.39 7.58 -18.38
C ARG A 514 5.96 7.69 -18.87
N SER A 515 5.04 6.96 -18.20
CA SER A 515 3.60 7.05 -18.45
C SER A 515 2.93 7.91 -17.38
N TYR A 516 2.10 8.86 -17.80
CA TYR A 516 1.32 9.72 -16.91
C TYR A 516 -0.15 9.72 -17.30
N SER A 517 -1.00 9.83 -16.30
CA SER A 517 -2.40 10.24 -16.46
C SER A 517 -2.52 11.76 -16.44
N SER A 518 -3.65 12.30 -16.88
CA SER A 518 -3.90 13.75 -16.91
C SER A 518 -3.93 14.39 -15.52
N ASP A 519 -4.29 13.65 -14.47
CA ASP A 519 -4.37 14.14 -13.09
C ASP A 519 -3.15 13.78 -12.22
N ARG A 520 -2.15 13.11 -12.80
CA ARG A 520 -0.88 12.71 -12.17
C ARG A 520 -0.98 11.59 -11.13
N PHE A 521 -2.16 11.06 -10.85
CA PHE A 521 -2.28 9.83 -10.09
C PHE A 521 -2.00 8.62 -10.97
N CYS A 522 -1.48 7.57 -10.39
CA CYS A 522 -1.40 6.27 -11.05
C CYS A 522 -2.81 5.72 -11.35
N ILE A 523 -2.86 4.67 -12.14
CA ILE A 523 -4.09 3.94 -12.46
C ILE A 523 -3.93 2.52 -11.95
N ALA A 524 -4.79 2.11 -11.03
CA ALA A 524 -4.84 0.75 -10.53
C ALA A 524 -6.30 0.35 -10.28
N GLY A 525 -6.68 -0.86 -10.68
CA GLY A 525 -8.04 -1.39 -10.48
C GLY A 525 -8.46 -2.35 -11.56
N ALA A 526 -9.69 -2.84 -11.45
CA ALA A 526 -10.31 -3.64 -12.50
C ALA A 526 -10.57 -2.81 -13.77
N ALA A 527 -10.37 -3.41 -14.93
CA ALA A 527 -10.74 -2.81 -16.20
C ALA A 527 -12.27 -2.70 -16.27
N TYR A 528 -12.78 -1.49 -16.43
CA TYR A 528 -14.22 -1.26 -16.43
C TYR A 528 -14.85 -1.47 -17.81
N ASP A 529 -16.11 -1.86 -17.82
CA ASP A 529 -16.93 -1.91 -19.04
C ASP A 529 -17.40 -0.48 -19.37
N GLU A 530 -16.79 0.13 -20.39
CA GLU A 530 -17.03 1.53 -20.73
C GLU A 530 -18.47 1.79 -21.16
N GLU A 531 -19.08 0.88 -21.93
CA GLU A 531 -20.45 1.02 -22.40
C GLU A 531 -21.45 0.89 -21.25
N PHE A 532 -21.25 -0.08 -20.35
CA PHE A 532 -22.06 -0.18 -19.14
C PHE A 532 -22.00 1.10 -18.31
N TYR A 533 -20.80 1.67 -18.12
CA TYR A 533 -20.64 2.91 -17.36
C TYR A 533 -21.32 4.10 -18.01
N LYS A 534 -21.19 4.26 -19.33
CA LYS A 534 -21.87 5.33 -20.09
C LYS A 534 -23.38 5.26 -19.95
N GLN A 535 -23.95 4.06 -20.09
CA GLN A 535 -25.40 3.84 -20.03
C GLN A 535 -25.95 4.03 -18.61
N ASN A 536 -25.33 3.42 -17.62
CA ASN A 536 -25.91 3.30 -16.27
C ASN A 536 -25.57 4.47 -15.35
N TYR A 537 -24.50 5.22 -15.62
CA TYR A 537 -24.10 6.36 -14.79
C TYR A 537 -24.34 7.73 -15.47
N LYS A 538 -25.00 7.78 -16.60
CA LYS A 538 -25.38 9.02 -17.30
C LYS A 538 -26.18 9.97 -16.38
N ALA A 539 -27.01 9.43 -15.50
CA ALA A 539 -27.78 10.20 -14.51
C ALA A 539 -26.94 10.98 -13.49
N LEU A 540 -25.62 10.71 -13.37
CA LEU A 540 -24.72 11.47 -12.49
C LEU A 540 -24.65 12.96 -12.83
N LEU A 541 -24.99 13.36 -14.05
CA LEU A 541 -25.10 14.77 -14.43
C LEU A 541 -26.11 15.52 -13.53
N TRP A 542 -27.25 14.90 -13.24
CA TRP A 542 -28.35 15.53 -12.48
C TRP A 542 -28.47 14.99 -11.05
N HIS A 543 -28.01 13.77 -10.79
CA HIS A 543 -28.21 13.04 -9.53
C HIS A 543 -26.91 12.59 -8.88
N LYS A 544 -25.95 13.51 -8.72
CA LYS A 544 -24.59 13.23 -8.19
C LYS A 544 -24.56 12.57 -6.81
N ASN A 545 -25.58 12.83 -5.99
CA ASN A 545 -25.66 12.39 -4.59
C ASN A 545 -26.64 11.23 -4.35
N LYS A 546 -27.27 10.68 -5.39
CA LYS A 546 -28.15 9.52 -5.24
C LYS A 546 -27.33 8.22 -5.18
N PRO A 547 -27.83 7.19 -4.51
CA PRO A 547 -27.23 5.85 -4.56
C PRO A 547 -27.11 5.38 -6.01
N GLN A 548 -26.00 4.74 -6.32
CA GLN A 548 -25.72 4.21 -7.64
C GLN A 548 -25.76 2.68 -7.62
N ILE A 549 -26.02 2.08 -8.76
CA ILE A 549 -25.92 0.63 -8.93
C ILE A 549 -24.46 0.17 -8.88
N SER A 550 -24.25 -1.10 -8.59
CA SER A 550 -22.91 -1.71 -8.61
C SER A 550 -22.29 -1.67 -10.01
N PRO A 551 -20.97 -1.51 -10.15
CA PRO A 551 -20.31 -1.39 -11.43
C PRO A 551 -20.22 -2.75 -12.14
N GLN A 552 -20.08 -2.70 -13.47
CA GLN A 552 -19.67 -3.85 -14.27
C GLN A 552 -18.25 -3.61 -14.78
N ASN A 553 -17.38 -4.58 -14.52
CA ASN A 553 -16.00 -4.59 -14.97
C ASN A 553 -15.81 -5.73 -15.99
N ILE A 554 -14.73 -5.67 -16.76
CA ILE A 554 -14.28 -6.80 -17.55
C ILE A 554 -13.74 -7.84 -16.55
N PRO A 555 -14.37 -9.01 -16.42
CA PRO A 555 -14.02 -9.96 -15.36
C PRO A 555 -12.55 -10.37 -15.42
N ASN A 556 -11.87 -10.37 -14.29
CA ASN A 556 -10.48 -10.81 -14.10
C ASN A 556 -9.42 -10.07 -14.94
N LEU A 557 -9.76 -8.92 -15.54
CA LEU A 557 -8.82 -8.02 -16.19
C LEU A 557 -8.51 -6.83 -15.29
N TYR A 558 -7.23 -6.60 -15.03
CA TYR A 558 -6.77 -5.52 -14.15
C TYR A 558 -5.72 -4.62 -14.80
N LEU A 559 -5.64 -3.38 -14.33
CA LEU A 559 -4.74 -2.36 -14.84
C LEU A 559 -3.81 -1.86 -13.72
N SER A 560 -2.50 -1.72 -14.02
CA SER A 560 -1.49 -1.06 -13.18
C SER A 560 -0.64 -0.15 -14.06
N LEU A 561 -1.04 1.12 -14.22
CA LEU A 561 -0.57 2.02 -15.27
C LEU A 561 -0.25 3.42 -14.75
N ALA A 562 0.34 4.25 -15.61
CA ALA A 562 0.55 5.69 -15.39
C ALA A 562 1.30 6.02 -14.08
N GLN A 563 2.32 5.26 -13.72
CA GLN A 563 3.08 5.42 -12.47
C GLN A 563 3.96 6.69 -12.44
N GLY A 564 4.11 7.37 -13.57
CA GLY A 564 4.87 8.62 -13.68
C GLY A 564 6.37 8.46 -13.40
N SER A 565 6.94 9.47 -12.76
CA SER A 565 8.38 9.48 -12.38
C SER A 565 8.67 8.84 -11.03
N ARG A 566 7.63 8.43 -10.28
CA ARG A 566 7.79 7.86 -8.93
C ARG A 566 7.23 6.43 -8.85
N ALA A 567 7.42 5.68 -9.93
CA ALA A 567 6.92 4.32 -10.07
C ALA A 567 7.40 3.38 -8.94
N PHE A 568 8.62 3.54 -8.45
CA PHE A 568 9.14 2.76 -7.32
C PHE A 568 8.41 3.03 -6.00
N SER A 569 7.73 4.16 -5.86
CA SER A 569 6.87 4.45 -4.70
C SER A 569 5.43 3.99 -4.95
N SER A 570 4.76 4.48 -6.00
CA SER A 570 3.33 4.26 -6.23
C SER A 570 2.98 2.82 -6.58
N SER A 571 3.86 2.09 -7.28
CA SER A 571 3.59 0.70 -7.69
C SER A 571 3.45 -0.27 -6.51
N VAL A 572 4.04 0.03 -5.34
CA VAL A 572 3.87 -0.80 -4.12
C VAL A 572 2.41 -0.78 -3.67
N LEU A 573 1.82 0.42 -3.55
CA LEU A 573 0.40 0.53 -3.18
C LEU A 573 -0.53 -0.03 -4.26
N CYS A 574 -0.20 0.18 -5.55
CA CYS A 574 -0.97 -0.38 -6.66
C CYS A 574 -0.97 -1.92 -6.65
N ALA A 575 0.17 -2.55 -6.39
CA ALA A 575 0.26 -4.01 -6.31
C ALA A 575 -0.57 -4.56 -5.14
N ARG A 576 -0.47 -3.95 -3.95
CA ARG A 576 -1.31 -4.31 -2.80
C ARG A 576 -2.79 -4.16 -3.10
N TYR A 577 -3.19 -3.06 -3.74
CA TYR A 577 -4.58 -2.82 -4.11
C TYR A 577 -5.12 -3.88 -5.05
N LEU A 578 -4.38 -4.22 -6.10
CA LEU A 578 -4.81 -5.27 -7.03
C LEU A 578 -4.90 -6.63 -6.34
N CYS A 579 -3.94 -6.97 -5.47
CA CYS A 579 -4.02 -8.19 -4.67
C CYS A 579 -5.23 -8.20 -3.74
N ALA A 580 -5.55 -7.07 -3.10
CA ALA A 580 -6.73 -6.94 -2.26
C ALA A 580 -8.04 -7.09 -3.05
N LEU A 581 -8.09 -6.55 -4.27
CA LEU A 581 -9.23 -6.75 -5.16
C LEU A 581 -9.41 -8.22 -5.56
N ILE A 582 -8.31 -8.91 -5.87
CA ILE A 582 -8.31 -10.29 -6.35
C ILE A 582 -8.66 -11.29 -5.22
N ASN A 583 -8.22 -11.03 -3.98
CA ASN A 583 -8.29 -12.02 -2.89
C ASN A 583 -9.20 -11.65 -1.73
N ASP A 584 -9.97 -10.58 -1.81
CA ASP A 584 -10.78 -10.06 -0.69
C ASP A 584 -9.97 -9.80 0.60
N GLU A 585 -8.83 -9.11 0.44
CA GLU A 585 -7.87 -8.81 1.52
C GLU A 585 -7.97 -7.35 1.98
N PRO A 586 -7.43 -6.98 3.17
CA PRO A 586 -7.26 -5.60 3.57
C PRO A 586 -6.37 -4.82 2.59
N LEU A 587 -6.75 -3.58 2.29
CA LEU A 587 -6.04 -2.76 1.29
C LEU A 587 -4.58 -2.47 1.66
N GLY A 588 -4.29 -2.30 2.97
CA GLY A 588 -2.99 -1.81 3.45
C GLY A 588 -2.75 -0.32 3.16
N PHE A 589 -3.81 0.42 2.83
CA PHE A 589 -3.85 1.88 2.69
C PHE A 589 -5.27 2.41 2.85
N TYR A 590 -5.46 3.74 2.93
CA TYR A 590 -6.77 4.34 3.11
C TYR A 590 -7.64 4.22 1.86
N ALA A 591 -8.88 3.76 2.01
CA ALA A 591 -9.85 3.62 0.92
C ALA A 591 -10.15 4.95 0.20
N ASP A 592 -9.92 6.07 0.85
CA ASP A 592 -10.02 7.42 0.27
C ASP A 592 -9.19 7.59 -1.02
N PHE A 593 -8.15 6.78 -1.23
CA PHE A 593 -7.34 6.85 -2.44
C PHE A 593 -7.99 6.15 -3.64
N ILE A 594 -8.94 5.24 -3.43
CA ILE A 594 -9.58 4.47 -4.51
C ILE A 594 -10.17 5.38 -5.60
N PRO A 595 -10.98 6.42 -5.28
CA PRO A 595 -11.53 7.32 -6.29
C PRO A 595 -10.48 8.05 -7.13
N HIS A 596 -9.26 8.17 -6.62
CA HIS A 596 -8.16 8.86 -7.28
C HIS A 596 -7.32 7.94 -8.17
N ILE A 597 -7.27 6.63 -7.90
CA ILE A 597 -6.47 5.67 -8.66
C ILE A 597 -7.32 4.76 -9.56
N HIS A 598 -8.64 4.67 -9.32
CA HIS A 598 -9.54 3.80 -10.09
C HIS A 598 -9.55 4.14 -11.58
N PRO A 599 -9.51 3.15 -12.50
CA PRO A 599 -9.49 3.37 -13.94
C PRO A 599 -10.65 4.21 -14.46
N ALA A 600 -11.88 3.95 -14.00
CA ALA A 600 -13.08 4.63 -14.45
C ALA A 600 -13.23 6.09 -13.99
N ARG A 601 -12.33 6.61 -13.13
CA ARG A 601 -12.45 7.95 -12.55
C ARG A 601 -12.54 9.08 -13.59
N PHE A 602 -11.88 8.91 -14.73
CA PHE A 602 -11.92 9.90 -15.81
C PHE A 602 -13.30 9.95 -16.48
N LEU A 603 -13.87 8.79 -16.78
CA LEU A 603 -15.21 8.66 -17.34
C LEU A 603 -16.27 9.21 -16.39
N ILE A 604 -16.20 8.82 -15.11
CA ILE A 604 -17.12 9.34 -14.07
C ILE A 604 -17.04 10.87 -13.94
N ARG A 605 -15.83 11.46 -14.01
CA ARG A 605 -15.66 12.92 -13.99
C ARG A 605 -16.29 13.60 -15.23
N LYS A 606 -16.17 13.00 -16.42
CA LYS A 606 -16.80 13.49 -17.64
C LYS A 606 -18.34 13.41 -17.54
N LEU A 607 -18.88 12.26 -17.09
CA LEU A 607 -20.32 12.06 -16.88
C LEU A 607 -20.90 13.08 -15.87
N LYS A 608 -20.23 13.31 -14.74
CA LYS A 608 -20.65 14.33 -13.76
C LYS A 608 -20.66 15.77 -14.32
N LYS A 609 -19.97 16.03 -15.43
CA LYS A 609 -19.85 17.34 -16.09
C LYS A 609 -20.66 17.44 -17.39
N GLY A 610 -21.27 16.36 -17.87
CA GLY A 610 -21.94 16.33 -19.17
C GLY A 610 -20.99 16.49 -20.36
N LEU A 611 -19.77 15.99 -20.26
CA LEU A 611 -18.73 16.11 -21.31
C LEU A 611 -18.60 14.86 -22.19
N LEU A 612 -19.57 13.98 -22.15
CA LEU A 612 -19.73 12.83 -23.05
C LEU A 612 -21.12 12.95 -23.70
N GLU A 613 -21.15 12.89 -25.00
CA GLU A 613 -22.39 12.83 -25.77
C GLU A 613 -23.08 11.46 -25.65
#